data_d3433ad44b844ef7239a56b24b04e9e5
#
_entry.id   d3433ad44b844ef7239a56b24b04e9e5
#
_cell.length_a   1.000
_cell.length_b   1.000
_cell.length_c   1.000
_cell.angle_alpha   90.00
_cell.angle_beta   90.00
_cell.angle_gamma   90.00
#
_symmetry.space_group_name_H-M   'P 1'
#
loop_
_entity.id
_entity.type
_entity.pdbx_description
1 polymer ?
#
loop_
_entity_poly.entity_id
_entity_poly.type
_entity_poly.pdbx_seq_one_letter_code
_entity_poly.pdbx_strand_id
1 'polypeptide(L)'
;SIKEIVKEFFSYTDGMTMSAKKDGLVNMGGFIALNNAEIYKKATVYNIMFEGFITYGGLNGRDMGALAVGLDEATEFDYLETRINQVAYLGAQLVEFGVPVQQPFGGHAIFLDANKFVPTIPRNEYRAQALAIELYIIGGIRGVEIGTILADRDPFTHKNRYPELEL
;
A
#
# COMPACT_ATOMS: atom_id res chain seq x y z
N SER A 1 -11.39 19.52 -11.68
CA SER A 1 -9.98 19.05 -11.76
C SER A 1 -9.80 17.83 -10.86
N ILE A 2 -8.70 17.09 -11.05
CA ILE A 2 -8.37 15.95 -10.18
C ILE A 2 -8.22 16.41 -8.73
N LYS A 3 -7.61 17.56 -8.48
CA LYS A 3 -7.51 18.15 -7.13
C LYS A 3 -8.87 18.39 -6.47
N GLU A 4 -9.87 18.77 -7.22
CA GLU A 4 -11.24 18.96 -6.69
C GLU A 4 -11.89 17.63 -6.31
N ILE A 5 -11.71 16.61 -7.16
CA ILE A 5 -12.20 15.24 -6.86
C ILE A 5 -11.55 14.71 -5.58
N VAL A 6 -10.23 14.88 -5.44
CA VAL A 6 -9.50 14.47 -4.24
C VAL A 6 -10.00 15.19 -2.99
N LYS A 7 -10.20 16.53 -3.08
CA LYS A 7 -10.77 17.31 -1.97
C LYS A 7 -12.17 16.86 -1.59
N GLU A 8 -13.02 16.63 -2.57
CA GLU A 8 -14.38 16.14 -2.33
C GLU A 8 -14.35 14.78 -1.67
N PHE A 9 -13.54 13.85 -2.16
CA PHE A 9 -13.40 12.51 -1.59
C PHE A 9 -12.98 12.57 -0.12
N PHE A 10 -11.97 13.36 0.21
CA PHE A 10 -11.52 13.50 1.61
C PHE A 10 -12.45 14.30 2.49
N SER A 11 -13.37 15.08 1.96
CA SER A 11 -14.38 15.76 2.76
C SER A 11 -15.37 14.81 3.43
N TYR A 12 -15.48 13.57 2.95
CA TYR A 12 -16.33 12.53 3.51
C TYR A 12 -15.62 11.67 4.58
N THR A 13 -14.36 11.96 4.90
CA THR A 13 -13.56 11.18 5.84
C THR A 13 -13.19 12.00 7.08
N ASP A 14 -12.98 11.32 8.21
CA ASP A 14 -12.50 11.95 9.46
C ASP A 14 -10.99 12.22 9.43
N GLY A 15 -10.29 11.55 8.54
CA GLY A 15 -8.85 11.69 8.35
C GLY A 15 -8.32 10.72 7.30
N MET A 16 -7.03 10.82 7.03
CA MET A 16 -6.34 9.98 6.06
C MET A 16 -4.91 9.71 6.48
N THR A 17 -4.37 8.61 6.00
CA THR A 17 -2.93 8.30 6.03
C THR A 17 -2.43 8.13 4.61
N MET A 18 -1.20 8.55 4.36
CA MET A 18 -0.56 8.38 3.05
C MET A 18 0.85 7.85 3.21
N SER A 19 1.17 6.82 2.44
CA SER A 19 2.54 6.38 2.23
C SER A 19 3.12 7.13 1.02
N ALA A 20 3.85 8.20 1.27
CA ALA A 20 4.32 9.11 0.24
C ALA A 20 5.29 8.48 -0.76
N LYS A 21 6.03 7.44 -0.37
CA LYS A 21 6.92 6.69 -1.26
C LYS A 21 6.22 5.92 -2.40
N LYS A 22 4.90 5.90 -2.41
CA LYS A 22 4.09 5.34 -3.51
C LYS A 22 3.50 6.47 -4.34
N ASP A 23 2.55 7.19 -3.78
CA ASP A 23 1.73 8.17 -4.51
C ASP A 23 2.24 9.62 -4.39
N GLY A 24 3.18 9.88 -3.49
CA GLY A 24 3.79 11.20 -3.29
C GLY A 24 5.04 11.47 -4.11
N LEU A 25 5.44 10.56 -5.01
CA LEU A 25 6.61 10.67 -5.89
C LEU A 25 7.93 10.96 -5.16
N VAL A 26 8.10 10.38 -3.97
CA VAL A 26 9.30 10.55 -3.14
C VAL A 26 9.88 9.20 -2.70
N ASN A 27 11.13 9.20 -2.26
CA ASN A 27 11.80 7.98 -1.83
C ASN A 27 11.30 7.45 -0.48
N MET A 28 10.84 8.33 0.40
CA MET A 28 10.37 7.99 1.74
C MET A 28 9.39 9.02 2.27
N GLY A 29 8.79 8.69 3.40
CA GLY A 29 7.88 9.57 4.10
C GLY A 29 6.42 9.18 3.95
N GLY A 30 5.62 9.97 4.58
CA GLY A 30 4.18 9.86 4.63
C GLY A 30 3.62 10.91 5.56
N PHE A 31 2.32 10.94 5.68
CA PHE A 31 1.68 11.83 6.63
C PHE A 31 0.34 11.28 7.09
N ILE A 32 -0.14 11.85 8.19
CA ILE A 32 -1.49 11.66 8.70
C ILE A 32 -2.17 13.03 8.69
N ALA A 33 -3.33 13.13 8.09
CA ALA A 33 -4.19 14.31 8.15
C ALA A 33 -5.49 13.96 8.88
N LEU A 34 -5.89 14.79 9.83
CA LEU A 34 -7.03 14.54 10.71
C LEU A 34 -7.89 15.79 10.86
N ASN A 35 -9.21 15.63 10.82
CA ASN A 35 -10.18 16.70 11.06
C ASN A 35 -10.51 16.89 12.56
N ASN A 36 -10.19 15.90 13.41
CA ASN A 36 -10.49 15.92 14.83
C ASN A 36 -9.25 16.30 15.65
N ALA A 37 -9.34 17.43 16.36
CA ALA A 37 -8.24 17.96 17.16
C ALA A 37 -7.82 17.05 18.36
N GLU A 38 -8.76 16.32 18.96
CA GLU A 38 -8.43 15.41 20.05
C GLU A 38 -7.69 14.17 19.56
N ILE A 39 -8.13 13.61 18.43
CA ILE A 39 -7.44 12.49 17.78
C ILE A 39 -6.06 12.97 17.34
N TYR A 40 -5.96 14.16 16.75
CA TYR A 40 -4.66 14.75 16.38
C TYR A 40 -3.70 14.83 17.55
N LYS A 41 -4.14 15.35 18.71
CA LYS A 41 -3.31 15.43 19.92
C LYS A 41 -2.83 14.08 20.40
N LYS A 42 -3.67 13.04 20.35
CA LYS A 42 -3.27 11.68 20.69
C LYS A 42 -2.27 11.13 19.67
N ALA A 43 -2.52 11.31 18.39
CA ALA A 43 -1.64 10.86 17.31
C ALA A 43 -0.24 11.50 17.40
N THR A 44 -0.13 12.78 17.79
CA THR A 44 1.17 13.46 17.94
C THR A 44 2.08 12.79 18.95
N VAL A 45 1.54 12.25 20.04
CA VAL A 45 2.32 11.53 21.05
C VAL A 45 2.94 10.27 20.45
N TYR A 46 2.14 9.49 19.74
CA TYR A 46 2.63 8.29 19.06
C TYR A 46 3.59 8.63 17.93
N ASN A 47 3.32 9.68 17.18
CA ASN A 47 4.23 10.14 16.14
C ASN A 47 5.63 10.46 16.68
N ILE A 48 5.71 11.17 17.82
CA ILE A 48 7.00 11.47 18.48
C ILE A 48 7.70 10.19 18.94
N MET A 49 6.94 9.22 19.42
CA MET A 49 7.51 7.96 19.95
C MET A 49 8.06 7.04 18.85
N PHE A 50 7.40 6.99 17.70
CA PHE A 50 7.67 5.97 16.67
C PHE A 50 8.27 6.53 15.37
N GLU A 51 8.02 7.79 15.04
CA GLU A 51 8.44 8.38 13.76
C GLU A 51 9.40 9.56 13.94
N GLY A 52 8.98 10.58 14.68
CA GLY A 52 9.75 11.79 14.92
C GLY A 52 8.89 12.97 15.32
N PHE A 53 9.49 14.14 15.47
CA PHE A 53 8.73 15.33 15.83
C PHE A 53 7.65 15.67 14.82
N ILE A 54 6.54 16.21 15.30
CA ILE A 54 5.35 16.53 14.49
C ILE A 54 5.60 17.51 13.33
N THR A 55 6.69 18.27 13.39
CA THR A 55 7.07 19.24 12.35
C THR A 55 7.72 18.62 11.12
N TYR A 56 8.35 17.45 11.26
CA TYR A 56 9.06 16.79 10.16
C TYR A 56 8.97 15.26 10.15
N GLY A 57 8.41 14.64 11.19
CA GLY A 57 8.23 13.18 11.23
C GLY A 57 9.52 12.35 11.06
N GLY A 58 10.68 12.90 11.44
CA GLY A 58 11.99 12.28 11.21
C GLY A 58 12.56 12.47 9.79
N LEU A 59 11.83 13.17 8.89
CA LEU A 59 12.29 13.42 7.53
C LEU A 59 13.30 14.58 7.50
N ASN A 60 14.27 14.50 6.58
CA ASN A 60 15.14 15.64 6.30
C ASN A 60 14.46 16.67 5.39
N GLY A 61 15.01 17.89 5.31
CA GLY A 61 14.41 18.97 4.54
C GLY A 61 14.31 18.68 3.04
N ARG A 62 15.20 17.87 2.47
CA ARG A 62 15.16 17.49 1.05
C ARG A 62 13.95 16.58 0.76
N ASP A 63 13.70 15.62 1.62
CA ASP A 63 12.58 14.69 1.44
C ASP A 63 11.24 15.41 1.66
N MET A 64 11.19 16.37 2.60
CA MET A 64 10.02 17.23 2.80
C MET A 64 9.76 18.12 1.59
N GLY A 65 10.83 18.72 1.03
CA GLY A 65 10.73 19.53 -0.19
C GLY A 65 10.29 18.70 -1.40
N ALA A 66 10.85 17.49 -1.56
CA ALA A 66 10.45 16.57 -2.60
C ALA A 66 8.98 16.13 -2.44
N LEU A 67 8.54 15.86 -1.20
CA LEU A 67 7.14 15.53 -0.93
C LEU A 67 6.18 16.65 -1.30
N ALA A 68 6.54 17.91 -0.99
CA ALA A 68 5.71 19.04 -1.34
C ALA A 68 5.50 19.18 -2.86
N VAL A 69 6.55 18.99 -3.65
CA VAL A 69 6.46 18.96 -5.11
C VAL A 69 5.70 17.73 -5.60
N GLY A 70 6.04 16.55 -5.07
CA GLY A 70 5.43 15.28 -5.47
C GLY A 70 3.92 15.22 -5.24
N LEU A 71 3.42 15.85 -4.18
CA LEU A 71 1.97 15.94 -3.92
C LEU A 71 1.24 16.78 -4.97
N ASP A 72 1.88 17.79 -5.53
CA ASP A 72 1.32 18.57 -6.64
C ASP A 72 1.35 17.76 -7.94
N GLU A 73 2.49 17.15 -8.27
CA GLU A 73 2.68 16.34 -9.48
C GLU A 73 1.82 15.08 -9.48
N ALA A 74 1.59 14.46 -8.32
CA ALA A 74 0.74 13.27 -8.18
C ALA A 74 -0.73 13.50 -8.61
N THR A 75 -1.15 14.74 -8.80
CA THR A 75 -2.48 15.09 -9.28
C THR A 75 -2.53 15.51 -10.75
N GLU A 76 -1.39 15.45 -11.44
CA GLU A 76 -1.33 15.73 -12.88
C GLU A 76 -1.88 14.56 -13.69
N PHE A 77 -2.69 14.90 -14.71
CA PHE A 77 -3.42 13.90 -15.49
C PHE A 77 -2.47 12.94 -16.21
N ASP A 78 -1.46 13.46 -16.88
CA ASP A 78 -0.53 12.66 -17.70
C ASP A 78 0.27 11.66 -16.85
N TYR A 79 0.64 12.07 -15.65
CA TYR A 79 1.27 11.18 -14.67
C TYR A 79 0.33 10.05 -14.26
N LEU A 80 -0.89 10.39 -13.84
CA LEU A 80 -1.88 9.41 -13.39
C LEU A 80 -2.29 8.46 -14.51
N GLU A 81 -2.51 8.97 -15.72
CA GLU A 81 -2.84 8.15 -16.89
C GLU A 81 -1.74 7.12 -17.16
N THR A 82 -0.48 7.56 -17.20
CA THR A 82 0.67 6.67 -17.39
C THR A 82 0.74 5.62 -16.28
N ARG A 83 0.62 6.04 -15.03
CA ARG A 83 0.73 5.17 -13.86
C ARG A 83 -0.36 4.11 -13.82
N ILE A 84 -1.61 4.50 -14.05
CA ILE A 84 -2.76 3.60 -14.05
C ILE A 84 -2.69 2.63 -15.23
N ASN A 85 -2.32 3.11 -16.41
CA ASN A 85 -2.20 2.27 -17.59
C ASN A 85 -1.10 1.21 -17.45
N GLN A 86 0.01 1.50 -16.80
CA GLN A 86 1.05 0.50 -16.51
C GLN A 86 0.51 -0.65 -15.64
N VAL A 87 -0.23 -0.32 -14.59
CA VAL A 87 -0.83 -1.34 -13.71
C VAL A 87 -1.91 -2.13 -14.44
N ALA A 88 -2.78 -1.44 -15.19
CA ALA A 88 -3.83 -2.07 -15.98
C ALA A 88 -3.27 -3.02 -17.04
N TYR A 89 -2.19 -2.64 -17.73
CA TYR A 89 -1.50 -3.49 -18.70
C TYR A 89 -0.97 -4.76 -18.07
N LEU A 90 -0.23 -4.64 -16.95
CA LEU A 90 0.30 -5.80 -16.23
C LEU A 90 -0.83 -6.72 -15.76
N GLY A 91 -1.88 -6.14 -15.18
CA GLY A 91 -3.02 -6.92 -14.70
C GLY A 91 -3.75 -7.66 -15.83
N ALA A 92 -3.95 -7.02 -16.98
CA ALA A 92 -4.57 -7.64 -18.14
C ALA A 92 -3.73 -8.82 -18.68
N GLN A 93 -2.41 -8.66 -18.75
CA GLN A 93 -1.50 -9.74 -19.19
C GLN A 93 -1.56 -10.93 -18.21
N LEU A 94 -1.55 -10.67 -16.91
CA LEU A 94 -1.64 -11.74 -15.91
C LEU A 94 -2.98 -12.50 -16.00
N VAL A 95 -4.09 -11.79 -16.25
CA VAL A 95 -5.41 -12.42 -16.48
C VAL A 95 -5.39 -13.27 -17.73
N GLU A 96 -4.81 -12.79 -18.84
CA GLU A 96 -4.69 -13.54 -20.08
C GLU A 96 -3.88 -14.84 -19.89
N PHE A 97 -2.86 -14.81 -19.05
CA PHE A 97 -2.09 -16.01 -18.67
C PHE A 97 -2.80 -16.91 -17.63
N GLY A 98 -4.02 -16.56 -17.23
CA GLY A 98 -4.79 -17.34 -16.26
C GLY A 98 -4.34 -17.19 -14.81
N VAL A 99 -3.55 -16.16 -14.50
CA VAL A 99 -3.13 -15.88 -13.13
C VAL A 99 -4.29 -15.24 -12.37
N PRO A 100 -4.68 -15.80 -11.21
CA PRO A 100 -5.75 -15.24 -10.41
C PRO A 100 -5.28 -13.96 -9.73
N VAL A 101 -5.82 -12.82 -10.15
CA VAL A 101 -5.53 -11.49 -9.61
C VAL A 101 -6.81 -10.83 -9.13
N GLN A 102 -6.69 -9.95 -8.15
CA GLN A 102 -7.80 -9.13 -7.69
C GLN A 102 -8.22 -8.13 -8.79
N GLN A 103 -9.51 -8.02 -9.01
CA GLN A 103 -10.10 -7.06 -9.95
C GLN A 103 -11.22 -6.26 -9.26
N PRO A 104 -11.45 -5.00 -9.67
CA PRO A 104 -10.67 -4.23 -10.66
C PRO A 104 -9.25 -3.93 -10.19
N PHE A 105 -8.35 -3.66 -11.15
CA PHE A 105 -6.96 -3.34 -10.81
C PHE A 105 -6.86 -2.00 -10.08
N GLY A 106 -5.89 -1.90 -9.17
CA GLY A 106 -5.60 -0.66 -8.46
C GLY A 106 -4.73 0.33 -9.25
N GLY A 107 -4.29 1.38 -8.58
CA GLY A 107 -3.48 2.43 -9.18
C GLY A 107 -1.97 2.20 -9.10
N HIS A 108 -1.47 1.32 -8.21
CA HIS A 108 -0.02 1.16 -7.99
C HIS A 108 0.44 -0.27 -7.72
N ALA A 109 -0.46 -1.24 -7.65
CA ALA A 109 -0.10 -2.63 -7.40
C ALA A 109 -1.10 -3.59 -8.04
N ILE A 110 -0.62 -4.80 -8.34
CA ILE A 110 -1.44 -5.96 -8.67
C ILE A 110 -1.36 -6.95 -7.50
N PHE A 111 -2.50 -7.48 -7.08
CA PHE A 111 -2.60 -8.47 -6.02
C PHE A 111 -2.92 -9.83 -6.62
N LEU A 112 -2.01 -10.79 -6.44
CA LEU A 112 -2.20 -12.18 -6.85
C LEU A 112 -2.91 -12.93 -5.73
N ASP A 113 -3.98 -13.66 -6.06
CA ASP A 113 -4.68 -14.53 -5.10
C ASP A 113 -3.89 -15.84 -4.93
N ALA A 114 -3.01 -15.89 -3.94
CA ALA A 114 -2.18 -17.05 -3.68
C ALA A 114 -2.99 -18.27 -3.24
N ASN A 115 -4.18 -18.08 -2.67
CA ASN A 115 -5.08 -19.19 -2.35
C ASN A 115 -5.54 -19.95 -3.60
N LYS A 116 -5.74 -19.23 -4.69
CA LYS A 116 -6.12 -19.81 -5.98
C LYS A 116 -4.92 -20.24 -6.82
N PHE A 117 -3.80 -19.53 -6.71
CA PHE A 117 -2.62 -19.78 -7.53
C PHE A 117 -1.84 -21.01 -7.07
N VAL A 118 -1.68 -21.19 -5.75
CA VAL A 118 -0.95 -22.32 -5.15
C VAL A 118 -1.82 -23.10 -4.15
N PRO A 119 -2.95 -23.67 -4.60
CA PRO A 119 -3.92 -24.32 -3.70
C PRO A 119 -3.37 -25.57 -3.01
N THR A 120 -2.31 -26.15 -3.53
CA THR A 120 -1.64 -27.34 -2.99
C THR A 120 -0.85 -27.07 -1.71
N ILE A 121 -0.42 -25.85 -1.49
CA ILE A 121 0.25 -25.46 -0.25
C ILE A 121 -0.82 -25.34 0.85
N PRO A 122 -0.67 -25.98 2.02
CA PRO A 122 -1.57 -25.78 3.14
C PRO A 122 -1.66 -24.31 3.56
N ARG A 123 -2.85 -23.85 3.96
CA ARG A 123 -3.04 -22.43 4.35
C ARG A 123 -2.17 -21.99 5.52
N ASN A 124 -1.88 -22.89 6.45
CA ASN A 124 -1.00 -22.64 7.58
C ASN A 124 0.49 -22.60 7.21
N GLU A 125 0.83 -22.84 5.97
CA GLU A 125 2.19 -22.76 5.42
C GLU A 125 2.43 -21.48 4.59
N TYR A 126 1.62 -20.42 4.80
CA TYR A 126 1.83 -19.08 4.27
C TYR A 126 1.93 -19.02 2.74
N ARG A 127 0.85 -19.32 2.06
CA ARG A 127 0.78 -19.37 0.59
C ARG A 127 1.35 -18.14 -0.10
N ALA A 128 0.96 -16.96 0.36
CA ALA A 128 1.42 -15.70 -0.24
C ALA A 128 2.93 -15.50 -0.04
N GLN A 129 3.44 -15.84 1.15
CA GLN A 129 4.89 -15.76 1.40
C GLN A 129 5.66 -16.79 0.56
N ALA A 130 5.16 -18.02 0.45
CA ALA A 130 5.77 -19.05 -0.39
C ALA A 130 5.83 -18.60 -1.85
N LEU A 131 4.72 -18.05 -2.37
CA LEU A 131 4.68 -17.50 -3.73
C LEU A 131 5.66 -16.35 -3.91
N ALA A 132 5.75 -15.41 -2.96
CA ALA A 132 6.69 -14.29 -3.03
C ALA A 132 8.15 -14.76 -3.04
N ILE A 133 8.48 -15.81 -2.28
CA ILE A 133 9.83 -16.42 -2.27
C ILE A 133 10.16 -17.04 -3.64
N GLU A 134 9.25 -17.83 -4.20
CA GLU A 134 9.43 -18.48 -5.49
C GLU A 134 9.56 -17.46 -6.63
N LEU A 135 8.74 -16.41 -6.64
CA LEU A 135 8.86 -15.30 -7.59
C LEU A 135 10.25 -14.65 -7.53
N TYR A 136 10.80 -14.51 -6.32
CA TYR A 136 12.14 -13.94 -6.15
C TYR A 136 13.23 -14.90 -6.64
N ILE A 137 13.17 -16.17 -6.27
CA ILE A 137 14.19 -17.16 -6.62
C ILE A 137 14.23 -17.41 -8.13
N ILE A 138 13.05 -17.60 -8.75
CA ILE A 138 12.94 -17.99 -10.15
C ILE A 138 13.01 -16.78 -11.08
N GLY A 139 12.34 -15.68 -10.72
CA GLY A 139 12.14 -14.52 -11.60
C GLY A 139 12.94 -13.29 -11.22
N GLY A 140 13.60 -13.27 -10.06
CA GLY A 140 14.23 -12.05 -9.53
C GLY A 140 13.18 -10.95 -9.19
N ILE A 141 11.91 -11.34 -9.06
CA ILE A 141 10.79 -10.40 -8.83
C ILE A 141 10.50 -10.35 -7.34
N ARG A 142 10.68 -9.17 -6.76
CA ARG A 142 10.37 -8.95 -5.35
C ARG A 142 8.89 -8.60 -5.17
N GLY A 143 8.15 -9.52 -4.59
CA GLY A 143 6.78 -9.31 -4.12
C GLY A 143 6.72 -8.96 -2.64
N VAL A 144 5.53 -8.57 -2.18
CA VAL A 144 5.21 -8.37 -0.76
C VAL A 144 4.00 -9.23 -0.44
N GLU A 145 4.13 -10.05 0.58
CA GLU A 145 3.01 -10.82 1.11
C GLU A 145 2.02 -9.89 1.80
N ILE A 146 0.73 -10.02 1.46
CA ILE A 146 -0.38 -9.41 2.18
C ILE A 146 -1.32 -10.53 2.60
N GLY A 147 -0.93 -11.23 3.63
CA GLY A 147 -1.63 -12.41 4.11
C GLY A 147 -1.40 -12.60 5.60
N THR A 148 -1.18 -13.85 5.99
CA THR A 148 -1.07 -14.25 7.39
C THR A 148 0.03 -13.56 8.16
N ILE A 149 1.19 -13.29 7.54
CA ILE A 149 2.32 -12.66 8.24
C ILE A 149 2.03 -11.18 8.48
N LEU A 150 1.51 -10.47 7.47
CA LEU A 150 1.20 -9.06 7.57
C LEU A 150 -0.09 -8.79 8.36
N ALA A 151 -1.11 -9.62 8.17
CA ALA A 151 -2.44 -9.44 8.78
C ALA A 151 -2.51 -9.82 10.26
N ASP A 152 -1.39 -10.26 10.82
CA ASP A 152 -1.25 -10.64 12.22
C ASP A 152 -1.91 -11.99 12.59
N ARG A 153 -1.34 -12.62 13.58
CA ARG A 153 -1.82 -13.84 14.20
C ARG A 153 -2.34 -13.57 15.60
N ASP A 154 -3.20 -14.42 16.04
CA ASP A 154 -3.51 -14.49 17.46
C ASP A 154 -2.23 -14.85 18.25
N PRO A 155 -1.78 -14.02 19.19
CA PRO A 155 -0.50 -14.20 19.88
C PRO A 155 -0.46 -15.43 20.79
N PHE A 156 -1.61 -15.99 21.16
CA PHE A 156 -1.70 -17.13 22.07
C PHE A 156 -1.95 -18.43 21.35
N THR A 157 -2.86 -18.42 20.36
CA THR A 157 -3.25 -19.65 19.64
C THR A 157 -2.46 -19.86 18.36
N HIS A 158 -1.71 -18.85 17.91
CA HIS A 158 -0.99 -18.80 16.63
C HIS A 158 -1.88 -19.05 15.39
N LYS A 159 -3.18 -18.93 15.54
CA LYS A 159 -4.13 -19.07 14.45
C LYS A 159 -4.17 -17.79 13.63
N ASN A 160 -4.34 -17.95 12.32
CA ASN A 160 -4.53 -16.83 11.41
C ASN A 160 -5.88 -16.16 11.71
N ARG A 161 -5.87 -14.84 11.88
CA ARG A 161 -7.11 -14.09 12.07
C ARG A 161 -7.92 -13.98 10.80
N TYR A 162 -7.25 -13.95 9.66
CA TYR A 162 -7.83 -13.77 8.33
C TYR A 162 -7.32 -14.85 7.38
N PRO A 163 -7.77 -16.11 7.55
CA PRO A 163 -7.26 -17.24 6.77
C PRO A 163 -7.60 -17.16 5.26
N GLU A 164 -8.54 -16.28 4.91
CA GLU A 164 -8.92 -15.99 3.52
C GLU A 164 -7.98 -15.01 2.83
N LEU A 165 -7.18 -14.26 3.59
CA LEU A 165 -6.30 -13.22 3.07
C LEU A 165 -4.90 -13.80 2.82
N GLU A 166 -4.59 -14.11 1.56
CA GLU A 166 -3.29 -14.56 1.06
C GLU A 166 -3.06 -13.97 -0.34
N LEU A 167 -2.66 -12.71 -0.37
CA LEU A 167 -2.45 -11.91 -1.58
C LEU A 167 -0.97 -11.61 -1.83
#